data_13e4cbc7215785f4c983de24bd209c17
#
_entry.id   13e4cbc7215785f4c983de24bd209c17
#
_cell.length_a   1.000
_cell.length_b   1.000
_cell.length_c   1.000
_cell.angle_alpha   90.00
_cell.angle_beta   90.00
_cell.angle_gamma   90.00
#
_symmetry.space_group_name_H-M   'P 1'
#
loop_
_entity.id
_entity.type
_entity.pdbx_description
1 polymer ?
#
loop_
_entity_poly.entity_id
_entity_poly.type
_entity_poly.pdbx_seq_one_letter_code
_entity_poly.pdbx_strand_id
1 'polypeptide(L)'
;MDLKIGDELNGFRLQKISDVTELSAKTYEFEHIKTGAKLLYLAADDDNKVFYIGFRTPPKDDTGVAHIVEHSVLCGSRKYPLKEPFVELVKGSLNTFLNAMTYPEIGRAHV
;
A
#
# COMPACT_ATOMS: atom_id res chain seq x y z
N MET A 1 -9.18 -4.17 -19.09
CA MET A 1 -9.50 -5.06 -17.97
C MET A 1 -11.02 -5.07 -17.82
N ASP A 2 -11.64 -6.18 -18.13
CA ASP A 2 -13.11 -6.30 -18.11
C ASP A 2 -13.61 -6.86 -16.77
N LEU A 3 -13.38 -6.09 -15.71
CA LEU A 3 -13.87 -6.42 -14.36
C LEU A 3 -15.28 -5.87 -14.16
N LYS A 4 -16.13 -6.66 -13.53
CA LYS A 4 -17.49 -6.27 -13.14
C LYS A 4 -17.61 -6.18 -11.63
N ILE A 5 -18.47 -5.28 -11.16
CA ILE A 5 -18.78 -5.17 -9.72
C ILE A 5 -19.24 -6.55 -9.20
N GLY A 6 -18.62 -6.98 -8.10
CA GLY A 6 -18.83 -8.30 -7.50
C GLY A 6 -17.79 -9.35 -7.88
N ASP A 7 -16.96 -9.10 -8.91
CA ASP A 7 -15.88 -10.03 -9.28
C ASP A 7 -14.86 -10.16 -8.16
N GLU A 8 -14.34 -11.36 -7.99
CA GLU A 8 -13.31 -11.68 -6.98
C GLU A 8 -11.97 -11.97 -7.65
N LEU A 9 -10.91 -11.32 -7.16
CA LEU A 9 -9.55 -11.48 -7.64
C LEU A 9 -8.58 -11.53 -6.46
N ASN A 10 -7.84 -12.63 -6.34
CA ASN A 10 -6.82 -12.81 -5.28
C ASN A 10 -7.31 -12.50 -3.85
N GLY A 11 -8.55 -12.85 -3.53
CA GLY A 11 -9.15 -12.60 -2.23
C GLY A 11 -9.74 -11.21 -2.02
N PHE A 12 -9.77 -10.40 -3.08
CA PHE A 12 -10.43 -9.10 -3.11
C PHE A 12 -11.69 -9.13 -3.96
N ARG A 13 -12.72 -8.45 -3.49
CA ARG A 13 -13.99 -8.27 -4.23
C ARG A 13 -14.11 -6.85 -4.73
N LEU A 14 -14.39 -6.69 -6.01
CA LEU A 14 -14.62 -5.38 -6.61
C LEU A 14 -15.94 -4.79 -6.13
N GLN A 15 -15.87 -3.64 -5.49
CA GLN A 15 -17.00 -2.94 -4.90
C GLN A 15 -17.53 -1.81 -5.79
N LYS A 16 -16.62 -1.08 -6.45
CA LYS A 16 -16.98 0.10 -7.23
C LYS A 16 -15.99 0.35 -8.36
N ILE A 17 -16.53 0.87 -9.46
CA ILE A 17 -15.75 1.40 -10.59
C ILE A 17 -16.17 2.85 -10.79
N SER A 18 -15.21 3.75 -10.96
CA SER A 18 -15.47 5.17 -11.20
C SER A 18 -14.52 5.72 -12.26
N ASP A 19 -15.00 6.65 -13.06
CA ASP A 19 -14.18 7.41 -13.99
C ASP A 19 -13.75 8.74 -13.34
N VAL A 20 -12.45 9.03 -13.38
CA VAL A 20 -11.85 10.28 -12.92
C VAL A 20 -11.40 11.05 -14.15
N THR A 21 -12.28 11.87 -14.68
CA THR A 21 -12.09 12.56 -15.97
C THR A 21 -10.94 13.55 -15.92
N GLU A 22 -10.71 14.20 -14.78
CA GLU A 22 -9.64 15.17 -14.58
C GLU A 22 -8.25 14.54 -14.70
N LEU A 23 -8.14 13.25 -14.40
CA LEU A 23 -6.88 12.49 -14.49
C LEU A 23 -6.84 11.55 -15.69
N SER A 24 -7.88 11.54 -16.52
CA SER A 24 -8.03 10.54 -17.60
C SER A 24 -7.79 9.11 -17.10
N ALA A 25 -8.31 8.81 -15.93
CA ALA A 25 -8.06 7.56 -15.22
C ALA A 25 -9.36 6.89 -14.80
N LYS A 26 -9.30 5.58 -14.63
CA LYS A 26 -10.39 4.78 -14.07
C LYS A 26 -9.97 4.20 -12.73
N THR A 27 -10.84 4.28 -11.73
CA THR A 27 -10.58 3.71 -10.41
C THR A 27 -11.40 2.46 -10.19
N TYR A 28 -10.77 1.49 -9.52
CA TYR A 28 -11.39 0.26 -9.08
C TYR A 28 -11.20 0.14 -7.57
N GLU A 29 -12.30 0.13 -6.84
CA GLU A 29 -12.29 -0.01 -5.38
C GLU A 29 -12.59 -1.45 -5.00
N PHE A 30 -11.66 -2.08 -4.30
CA PHE A 30 -11.77 -3.45 -3.82
C PHE A 30 -11.82 -3.52 -2.29
N GLU A 31 -12.42 -4.59 -1.81
CA GLU A 31 -12.36 -4.95 -0.39
C GLU A 31 -11.80 -6.36 -0.25
N HIS A 32 -10.80 -6.52 0.63
CA HIS A 32 -10.28 -7.85 0.96
C HIS A 32 -11.33 -8.63 1.77
N ILE A 33 -11.76 -9.77 1.24
CA ILE A 33 -12.92 -10.54 1.77
C ILE A 33 -12.66 -10.97 3.22
N LYS A 34 -11.44 -11.39 3.53
CA LYS A 34 -11.08 -11.94 4.84
C LYS A 34 -10.87 -10.88 5.93
N THR A 35 -10.32 -9.73 5.60
CA THR A 35 -9.89 -8.70 6.57
C THR A 35 -10.66 -7.40 6.49
N GLY A 36 -11.39 -7.16 5.40
CA GLY A 36 -12.05 -5.88 5.14
C GLY A 36 -11.11 -4.76 4.72
N ALA A 37 -9.83 -5.06 4.46
CA ALA A 37 -8.88 -4.05 3.97
C ALA A 37 -9.36 -3.47 2.63
N LYS A 38 -9.21 -2.16 2.47
CA LYS A 38 -9.58 -1.44 1.25
C LYS A 38 -8.39 -1.35 0.31
N LEU A 39 -8.63 -1.56 -0.99
CA LEU A 39 -7.65 -1.39 -2.04
C LEU A 39 -8.23 -0.49 -3.12
N LEU A 40 -7.50 0.55 -3.50
CA LEU A 40 -7.80 1.39 -4.64
C LEU A 40 -6.79 1.13 -5.74
N TYR A 41 -7.24 0.71 -6.90
CA TYR A 41 -6.44 0.61 -8.10
C TYR A 41 -6.79 1.78 -9.03
N LEU A 42 -5.80 2.59 -9.35
CA LEU A 42 -5.92 3.69 -10.29
C LEU A 42 -5.31 3.27 -11.64
N ALA A 43 -6.16 3.02 -12.62
CA ALA A 43 -5.74 2.71 -13.99
C ALA A 43 -5.61 4.01 -14.77
N ALA A 44 -4.39 4.48 -14.96
CA ALA A 44 -4.05 5.67 -15.73
C ALA A 44 -3.04 5.30 -16.82
N ASP A 45 -3.02 6.11 -17.89
CA ASP A 45 -2.00 6.03 -18.94
C ASP A 45 -0.77 6.83 -18.49
N ASP A 46 0.01 6.22 -17.60
CA ASP A 46 1.21 6.80 -17.00
C ASP A 46 2.29 5.72 -16.86
N ASP A 47 3.50 6.03 -17.27
CA ASP A 47 4.65 5.14 -17.17
C ASP A 47 5.12 4.93 -15.72
N ASN A 48 4.83 5.89 -14.83
CA ASN A 48 5.16 5.77 -13.42
C ASN A 48 4.23 4.78 -12.73
N LYS A 49 4.83 3.89 -11.93
CA LYS A 49 4.12 2.94 -11.10
C LYS A 49 4.31 3.31 -9.64
N VAL A 50 3.22 3.38 -8.89
CA VAL A 50 3.23 3.71 -7.46
C VAL A 50 2.47 2.64 -6.69
N PHE A 51 3.09 2.16 -5.63
CA PHE A 51 2.44 1.33 -4.62
C PHE A 51 2.43 2.07 -3.28
N TYR A 52 1.29 2.10 -2.64
CA TYR A 52 1.09 2.70 -1.33
C TYR A 52 0.32 1.76 -0.42
N ILE A 53 0.78 1.57 0.80
CA ILE A 53 0.03 0.88 1.84
C ILE A 53 -0.03 1.74 3.10
N GLY A 54 -1.23 1.98 3.63
CA GLY A 54 -1.48 2.79 4.80
C GLY A 54 -2.24 2.04 5.87
N PHE A 55 -1.86 2.25 7.12
CA PHE A 55 -2.52 1.68 8.29
C PHE A 55 -3.00 2.81 9.19
N ARG A 56 -4.22 2.70 9.69
CA ARG A 56 -4.72 3.62 10.70
C ARG A 56 -4.14 3.23 12.06
N THR A 57 -3.28 4.07 12.61
CA THR A 57 -2.52 3.81 13.83
C THR A 57 -2.65 4.95 14.84
N PRO A 58 -3.88 5.27 15.34
CA PRO A 58 -4.06 6.32 16.33
C PRO A 58 -3.26 5.98 17.59
N PRO A 59 -2.42 6.90 18.10
CA PRO A 59 -1.65 6.65 19.31
C PRO A 59 -2.57 6.59 20.52
N LYS A 60 -2.25 5.70 21.46
CA LYS A 60 -2.94 5.59 22.76
C LYS A 60 -2.14 6.25 23.89
N ASP A 61 -0.85 6.45 23.66
CA ASP A 61 0.12 7.00 24.61
C ASP A 61 1.33 7.58 23.85
N ASP A 62 2.32 8.07 24.57
CA ASP A 62 3.53 8.70 24.01
C ASP A 62 4.70 7.72 23.81
N THR A 63 4.44 6.41 23.78
CA THR A 63 5.51 5.39 23.67
C THR A 63 6.08 5.24 22.27
N GLY A 64 5.42 5.80 21.25
CA GLY A 64 5.86 5.73 19.85
C GLY A 64 5.76 4.34 19.22
N VAL A 65 4.85 3.49 19.73
CA VAL A 65 4.68 2.09 19.29
C VAL A 65 4.50 1.97 17.77
N ALA A 66 3.67 2.79 17.17
CA ALA A 66 3.43 2.74 15.73
C ALA A 66 4.70 3.00 14.90
N HIS A 67 5.51 3.96 15.31
CA HIS A 67 6.79 4.30 14.67
C HIS A 67 7.83 3.17 14.85
N ILE A 68 7.91 2.59 16.05
CA ILE A 68 8.80 1.45 16.32
C ILE A 68 8.40 0.25 15.46
N VAL A 69 7.11 -0.04 15.35
CA VAL A 69 6.60 -1.12 14.49
C VAL A 69 6.91 -0.85 13.02
N GLU A 70 6.73 0.38 12.54
CA GLU A 70 7.10 0.78 11.18
C GLU A 70 8.55 0.41 10.85
N HIS A 71 9.50 0.84 11.67
CA HIS A 71 10.91 0.47 11.49
C HIS A 71 11.13 -1.04 11.57
N SER A 72 10.49 -1.71 12.51
CA SER A 72 10.66 -3.15 12.75
C SER A 72 10.20 -4.01 11.57
N VAL A 73 9.08 -3.67 10.94
CA VAL A 73 8.55 -4.45 9.80
C VAL A 73 9.40 -4.31 8.53
N LEU A 74 10.21 -3.27 8.45
CA LEU A 74 11.14 -3.04 7.34
C LEU A 74 12.47 -3.78 7.51
N CYS A 75 12.75 -4.30 8.70
CA CYS A 75 14.02 -4.99 9.02
C CYS A 75 14.06 -6.46 8.61
N GLY A 76 12.97 -7.01 8.11
CA GLY A 76 12.91 -8.40 7.66
C GLY A 76 11.51 -8.99 7.75
N SER A 77 11.34 -10.14 7.13
CA SER A 77 10.09 -10.89 7.19
C SER A 77 10.33 -12.39 7.12
N ARG A 78 9.32 -13.18 7.47
CA ARG A 78 9.40 -14.66 7.36
C ARG A 78 9.70 -15.12 5.93
N LYS A 79 9.14 -14.46 4.93
CA LYS A 79 9.34 -14.79 3.51
C LYS A 79 10.68 -14.28 2.99
N TYR A 80 11.17 -13.18 3.52
CA TYR A 80 12.45 -12.56 3.17
C TYR A 80 13.30 -12.35 4.42
N PRO A 81 13.98 -13.41 4.92
CA PRO A 81 14.73 -13.38 6.17
C PRO A 81 16.12 -12.72 5.99
N LEU A 82 16.14 -11.58 5.33
CA LEU A 82 17.34 -10.77 5.13
C LEU A 82 17.39 -9.68 6.20
N LYS A 83 18.61 -9.27 6.56
CA LYS A 83 18.79 -8.10 7.41
C LYS A 83 18.54 -6.84 6.57
N GLU A 84 17.57 -6.05 7.01
CA GLU A 84 17.21 -4.77 6.36
C GLU A 84 16.90 -4.87 4.85
N PRO A 85 15.93 -5.73 4.43
CA PRO A 85 15.61 -5.90 3.01
C PRO A 85 15.15 -4.61 2.34
N PHE A 86 14.54 -3.69 3.07
CA PHE A 86 14.13 -2.38 2.57
C PHE A 86 15.34 -1.54 2.12
N VAL A 87 16.41 -1.50 2.92
CA VAL A 87 17.65 -0.78 2.60
C VAL A 87 18.35 -1.40 1.39
N GLU A 88 18.37 -2.72 1.31
CA GLU A 88 18.96 -3.43 0.16
C GLU A 88 18.18 -3.16 -1.15
N LEU A 89 16.85 -3.07 -1.09
CA LEU A 89 16.02 -2.67 -2.23
C LEU A 89 16.33 -1.24 -2.70
N VAL A 90 16.46 -0.31 -1.77
CA VAL A 90 16.82 1.09 -2.08
C VAL A 90 18.17 1.16 -2.78
N LYS A 91 19.18 0.44 -2.26
CA LYS A 91 20.53 0.41 -2.86
C LYS A 91 20.57 -0.21 -4.25
N GLY A 92 19.75 -1.23 -4.51
CA GLY A 92 19.66 -1.94 -5.78
C GLY A 92 18.81 -1.25 -6.85
N SER A 93 18.11 -0.18 -6.51
CA SER A 93 17.12 0.45 -7.38
C SER A 93 17.61 1.79 -7.91
N LEU A 94 17.75 1.94 -9.23
CA LEU A 94 18.27 3.16 -9.86
C LEU A 94 17.22 4.28 -9.99
N ASN A 95 15.95 3.92 -10.14
CA ASN A 95 14.86 4.86 -10.44
C ASN A 95 13.62 4.66 -9.56
N THR A 96 13.75 4.03 -8.40
CA THR A 96 12.64 3.76 -7.49
C THR A 96 12.77 4.60 -6.24
N PHE A 97 11.77 5.40 -5.93
CA PHE A 97 11.65 6.09 -4.66
C PHE A 97 10.92 5.20 -3.66
N LEU A 98 11.56 4.96 -2.52
CA LEU A 98 11.03 4.17 -1.42
C LEU A 98 10.98 5.03 -0.16
N ASN A 99 9.87 5.06 0.54
CA ASN A 99 9.76 5.76 1.81
C ASN A 99 8.76 5.08 2.74
N ALA A 100 8.98 5.21 4.04
CA ALA A 100 8.05 4.83 5.08
C ALA A 100 7.95 5.96 6.10
N MET A 101 6.77 6.24 6.60
CA MET A 101 6.52 7.35 7.53
C MET A 101 5.42 7.00 8.51
N THR A 102 5.55 7.50 9.72
CA THR A 102 4.50 7.45 10.74
C THR A 102 4.07 8.87 11.08
N TYR A 103 2.78 9.11 10.97
CA TYR A 103 2.12 10.30 11.50
C TYR A 103 1.26 9.93 12.69
N PRO A 104 0.79 10.89 13.51
CA PRO A 104 0.00 10.59 14.71
C PRO A 104 -1.21 9.67 14.49
N GLU A 105 -1.77 9.65 13.29
CA GLU A 105 -2.97 8.87 13.01
C GLU A 105 -2.78 7.80 11.92
N ILE A 106 -1.69 7.84 11.17
CA ILE A 106 -1.47 6.97 10.00
C ILE A 106 -0.01 6.55 9.91
N GLY A 107 0.25 5.24 9.98
CA GLY A 107 1.49 4.63 9.51
C GLY A 107 1.37 4.24 8.04
N ARG A 108 2.36 4.56 7.21
CA ARG A 108 2.33 4.25 5.78
C ARG A 108 3.70 3.95 5.20
N ALA A 109 3.71 3.08 4.20
CA ALA A 109 4.85 2.88 3.31
C ALA A 109 4.41 3.06 1.85
N HIS A 110 5.27 3.60 1.01
CA HIS A 110 5.03 3.70 -0.43
C HIS A 110 6.31 3.51 -1.24
N VAL A 111 6.11 3.01 -2.45
CA VAL A 111 7.17 2.68 -3.41
C VAL A 111 6.84 3.32 -4.75
#